data_8cdf4597006124983048bc08b8597de2
#
_entry.id   8cdf4597006124983048bc08b8597de2
#
_cell.length_a   1.000
_cell.length_b   1.000
_cell.length_c   1.000
_cell.angle_alpha   90.00
_cell.angle_beta   90.00
_cell.angle_gamma   90.00
#
_symmetry.space_group_name_H-M   'P 1'
#
loop_
_entity.id
_entity.type
_entity.pdbx_description
1 polymer ?
#
loop_
_entity_poly.entity_id
_entity_poly.type
_entity_poly.pdbx_seq_one_letter_code
_entity_poly.pdbx_strand_id
1 'polypeptide(L)'
;MLFDRWKKKRVAAFENEIMKKYYTEVENMYLKMRGWRHDYRHHIQTMKVHAAHGELDEIAEYLDILDDDLTNVETVIRTGNRMMDAIVNSKLTLAAEKNIRVKAEAKIPVSLFIPAVDLCIVVGNLLDNAMDACIELPEPERLIRLYAEMKGRYFYLVVTNTAGGKKKKEFRTKKGAGHGFGLSRIDAVVRKYGGYVTRASEDGAFSTEVLLPAGREGGQTGD
;
A
#
# COMPACT_ATOMS: atom_id res chain seq x y z
N MET A 1 22.11 -31.14 12.06
CA MET A 1 22.97 -30.08 12.65
C MET A 1 23.46 -29.01 11.66
N LEU A 2 24.17 -29.33 10.55
CA LEU A 2 24.63 -28.31 9.56
C LEU A 2 23.48 -27.64 8.81
N PHE A 3 22.48 -28.41 8.39
CA PHE A 3 21.31 -27.94 7.65
C PHE A 3 20.42 -27.00 8.49
N ASP A 4 20.26 -27.29 9.79
CA ASP A 4 19.48 -26.45 10.72
C ASP A 4 20.17 -25.13 11.01
N ARG A 5 21.51 -25.12 11.11
CA ARG A 5 22.30 -23.90 11.23
C ARG A 5 22.22 -23.02 10.00
N TRP A 6 22.22 -23.62 8.83
CA TRP A 6 22.11 -22.89 7.56
C TRP A 6 20.70 -22.29 7.38
N LYS A 7 19.67 -23.06 7.74
CA LYS A 7 18.28 -22.62 7.74
C LYS A 7 18.05 -21.46 8.71
N LYS A 8 18.56 -21.56 9.94
CA LYS A 8 18.50 -20.48 10.94
C LYS A 8 19.23 -19.21 10.48
N LYS A 9 20.42 -19.33 9.86
CA LYS A 9 21.14 -18.18 9.30
C LYS A 9 20.38 -17.50 8.16
N ARG A 10 19.72 -18.26 7.28
CA ARG A 10 18.92 -17.68 6.21
C ARG A 10 17.66 -16.98 6.72
N VAL A 11 17.00 -17.56 7.72
CA VAL A 11 15.83 -16.93 8.36
C VAL A 11 16.25 -15.63 9.05
N ALA A 12 17.31 -15.64 9.84
CA ALA A 12 17.80 -14.43 10.50
C ALA A 12 18.29 -13.34 9.51
N ALA A 13 18.92 -13.73 8.40
CA ALA A 13 19.30 -12.79 7.35
C ALA A 13 18.07 -12.17 6.67
N PHE A 14 17.03 -12.96 6.45
CA PHE A 14 15.77 -12.52 5.87
C PHE A 14 14.98 -11.60 6.81
N GLU A 15 14.93 -11.94 8.11
CA GLU A 15 14.34 -11.08 9.15
C GLU A 15 15.05 -9.73 9.26
N ASN A 16 16.40 -9.74 9.21
CA ASN A 16 17.19 -8.51 9.22
C ASN A 16 16.97 -7.65 7.96
N GLU A 17 16.81 -8.26 6.78
CA GLU A 17 16.52 -7.53 5.54
C GLU A 17 15.13 -6.89 5.58
N ILE A 18 14.12 -7.60 6.10
CA ILE A 18 12.78 -7.05 6.32
C ILE A 18 12.82 -5.90 7.32
N MET A 19 13.50 -6.08 8.45
CA MET A 19 13.67 -5.02 9.45
C MET A 19 14.36 -3.80 8.87
N LYS A 20 15.41 -3.98 8.08
CA LYS A 20 16.12 -2.89 7.43
C LYS A 20 15.23 -2.11 6.46
N LYS A 21 14.43 -2.82 5.66
CA LYS A 21 13.45 -2.19 4.75
C LYS A 21 12.37 -1.44 5.54
N TYR A 22 11.89 -2.01 6.63
CA TYR A 22 10.93 -1.37 7.51
C TYR A 22 11.49 -0.10 8.16
N TYR A 23 12.73 -0.15 8.68
CA TYR A 23 13.41 1.03 9.23
C TYR A 23 13.56 2.13 8.16
N THR A 24 13.95 1.78 6.96
CA THR A 24 14.07 2.74 5.85
C THR A 24 12.72 3.35 5.47
N GLU A 25 11.64 2.57 5.44
CA GLU A 25 10.29 3.09 5.19
C GLU A 25 9.81 4.02 6.31
N VAL A 26 10.05 3.66 7.57
CA VAL A 26 9.72 4.52 8.73
C VAL A 26 10.55 5.79 8.72
N GLU A 27 11.83 5.71 8.40
CA GLU A 27 12.73 6.87 8.30
C GLU A 27 12.29 7.80 7.17
N ASN A 28 11.96 7.26 6.01
CA ASN A 28 11.42 8.03 4.88
C ASN A 28 10.09 8.69 5.23
N MET A 29 9.21 8.00 5.96
CA MET A 29 7.95 8.57 6.45
C MET A 29 8.21 9.70 7.45
N TYR A 30 9.18 9.53 8.35
CA TYR A 30 9.58 10.58 9.30
C TYR A 30 10.16 11.81 8.58
N LEU A 31 11.00 11.61 7.56
CA LEU A 31 11.54 12.70 6.74
C LEU A 31 10.44 13.42 5.95
N LYS A 32 9.49 12.70 5.37
CA LYS A 32 8.31 13.28 4.70
C LYS A 32 7.45 14.09 5.69
N MET A 33 7.20 13.57 6.89
CA MET A 33 6.47 14.32 7.95
C MET A 33 7.23 15.58 8.39
N ARG A 34 8.55 15.54 8.43
CA ARG A 34 9.38 16.72 8.77
C ARG A 34 9.31 17.77 7.66
N GLY A 35 9.36 17.36 6.38
CA GLY A 35 9.13 18.24 5.23
C GLY A 35 7.74 18.88 5.31
N TRP A 36 6.71 18.05 5.48
CA TRP A 36 5.32 18.50 5.60
C TRP A 36 5.11 19.51 6.71
N ARG A 37 5.70 19.27 7.87
CA ARG A 37 5.65 20.23 9.00
C ARG A 37 6.36 21.55 8.69
N HIS A 38 7.44 21.52 7.90
CA HIS A 38 8.14 22.72 7.45
C HIS A 38 7.26 23.52 6.51
N ASP A 39 6.66 22.87 5.52
CA ASP A 39 5.80 23.51 4.51
C ASP A 39 4.52 24.08 5.15
N TYR A 40 3.91 23.34 6.08
CA TYR A 40 2.78 23.85 6.86
C TYR A 40 3.11 25.12 7.65
N ARG A 41 4.32 25.18 8.22
CA ARG A 41 4.77 26.38 8.93
C ARG A 41 4.96 27.57 7.98
N HIS A 42 5.42 27.30 6.77
CA HIS A 42 5.57 28.31 5.72
C HIS A 42 4.21 28.86 5.30
N HIS A 43 3.23 28.00 5.04
CA HIS A 43 1.85 28.41 4.71
C HIS A 43 1.23 29.28 5.81
N ILE A 44 1.35 28.84 7.08
CA ILE A 44 0.86 29.63 8.21
C ILE A 44 1.56 31.00 8.30
N GLN A 45 2.83 31.05 7.98
CA GLN A 45 3.60 32.29 8.05
C GLN A 45 3.20 33.27 6.94
N THR A 46 2.97 32.79 5.73
CA THR A 46 2.44 33.58 4.61
C THR A 46 1.06 34.16 4.94
N MET A 47 0.13 33.34 5.43
CA MET A 47 -1.17 33.80 5.87
C MET A 47 -1.11 34.85 6.99
N LYS A 48 -0.18 34.73 7.95
CA LYS A 48 0.03 35.72 9.00
C LYS A 48 0.53 37.06 8.47
N VAL A 49 1.38 37.06 7.44
CA VAL A 49 1.87 38.28 6.79
C VAL A 49 0.71 39.01 6.11
N HIS A 50 -0.09 38.34 5.30
CA HIS A 50 -1.27 38.94 4.67
C HIS A 50 -2.30 39.44 5.69
N ALA A 51 -2.53 38.67 6.76
CA ALA A 51 -3.43 39.08 7.84
C ALA A 51 -2.93 40.33 8.55
N ALA A 52 -1.62 40.50 8.77
CA ALA A 52 -1.04 41.68 9.41
C ALA A 52 -1.16 42.95 8.53
N HIS A 53 -1.27 42.79 7.20
CA HIS A 53 -1.50 43.88 6.26
C HIS A 53 -3.00 44.12 5.97
N GLY A 54 -3.89 43.29 6.50
CA GLY A 54 -5.33 43.40 6.27
C GLY A 54 -5.77 42.91 4.88
N GLU A 55 -4.94 42.14 4.20
CA GLU A 55 -5.12 41.64 2.83
C GLU A 55 -5.98 40.35 2.86
N LEU A 56 -7.30 40.54 3.11
CA LEU A 56 -8.21 39.42 3.28
C LEU A 56 -8.47 38.63 1.97
N ASP A 57 -8.45 39.33 0.85
CA ASP A 57 -8.67 38.70 -0.48
C ASP A 57 -7.49 37.81 -0.85
N GLU A 58 -6.24 38.22 -0.58
CA GLU A 58 -5.06 37.42 -0.78
C GLU A 58 -5.01 36.18 0.12
N ILE A 59 -5.54 36.30 1.36
CA ILE A 59 -5.68 35.12 2.24
C ILE A 59 -6.69 34.14 1.66
N ALA A 60 -7.82 34.62 1.13
CA ALA A 60 -8.84 33.78 0.53
C ALA A 60 -8.31 33.06 -0.71
N GLU A 61 -7.65 33.77 -1.62
CA GLU A 61 -7.03 33.18 -2.81
C GLU A 61 -5.95 32.15 -2.45
N TYR A 62 -5.14 32.45 -1.42
CA TYR A 62 -4.11 31.52 -0.95
C TYR A 62 -4.70 30.27 -0.30
N LEU A 63 -5.82 30.39 0.40
CA LEU A 63 -6.56 29.27 0.97
C LEU A 63 -7.19 28.40 -0.14
N ASP A 64 -7.71 29.02 -1.20
CA ASP A 64 -8.24 28.30 -2.37
C ASP A 64 -7.14 27.49 -3.09
N ILE A 65 -5.94 28.07 -3.24
CA ILE A 65 -4.77 27.37 -3.78
C ILE A 65 -4.39 26.17 -2.90
N LEU A 66 -4.41 26.34 -1.58
CA LEU A 66 -4.11 25.24 -0.64
C LEU A 66 -5.20 24.17 -0.62
N ASP A 67 -6.45 24.54 -0.80
CA ASP A 67 -7.57 23.60 -0.89
C ASP A 67 -7.51 22.81 -2.21
N ASP A 68 -7.16 23.45 -3.31
CA ASP A 68 -6.90 22.79 -4.60
C ASP A 68 -5.70 21.83 -4.51
N ASP A 69 -4.61 22.20 -3.86
CA ASP A 69 -3.47 21.32 -3.61
C ASP A 69 -3.85 20.13 -2.71
N LEU A 70 -4.70 20.33 -1.71
CA LEU A 70 -5.25 19.27 -0.86
C LEU A 70 -6.26 18.39 -1.62
N THR A 71 -7.02 18.98 -2.53
CA THR A 71 -8.05 18.27 -3.32
C THR A 71 -7.43 17.49 -4.48
N ASN A 72 -6.32 17.93 -5.04
CA ASN A 72 -5.53 17.18 -6.01
C ASN A 72 -4.84 15.93 -5.40
N VAL A 73 -4.77 15.82 -4.08
CA VAL A 73 -4.53 14.57 -3.35
C VAL A 73 -5.88 13.83 -3.14
N GLU A 74 -6.74 13.82 -4.17
CA GLU A 74 -7.96 13.02 -4.21
C GLU A 74 -7.61 11.53 -4.21
N THR A 75 -7.29 11.01 -3.08
CA THR A 75 -7.66 9.65 -2.64
C THR A 75 -7.06 9.35 -1.27
N VAL A 76 -7.41 10.11 -0.26
CA VAL A 76 -7.15 9.67 1.11
C VAL A 76 -8.17 8.61 1.46
N ILE A 77 -7.76 7.35 1.38
CA ILE A 77 -8.59 6.26 1.87
C ILE A 77 -8.61 6.28 3.39
N ARG A 78 -9.81 6.22 3.94
CA ARG A 78 -10.05 6.01 5.37
C ARG A 78 -10.77 4.69 5.55
N THR A 79 -10.00 3.63 5.74
CA THR A 79 -10.55 2.27 5.96
C THR A 79 -11.03 2.09 7.40
N GLY A 80 -10.58 2.95 8.32
CA GLY A 80 -10.73 2.79 9.76
C GLY A 80 -9.53 2.09 10.41
N ASN A 81 -8.69 1.41 9.67
CA ASN A 81 -7.46 0.77 10.17
C ASN A 81 -6.25 1.65 9.84
N ARG A 82 -5.65 2.24 10.88
CA ARG A 82 -4.53 3.20 10.73
C ARG A 82 -3.36 2.67 9.90
N MET A 83 -3.04 1.39 10.04
CA MET A 83 -1.91 0.81 9.31
C MET A 83 -2.25 0.64 7.83
N MET A 84 -3.45 0.15 7.53
CA MET A 84 -3.93 0.02 6.16
C MET A 84 -4.00 1.39 5.50
N ASP A 85 -4.52 2.40 6.19
CA ASP A 85 -4.59 3.78 5.71
C ASP A 85 -3.20 4.31 5.37
N ALA A 86 -2.21 4.11 6.25
CA ALA A 86 -0.84 4.56 6.02
C ALA A 86 -0.20 3.88 4.80
N ILE A 87 -0.36 2.55 4.68
CA ILE A 87 0.22 1.79 3.56
C ILE A 87 -0.41 2.19 2.25
N VAL A 88 -1.74 2.18 2.20
CA VAL A 88 -2.48 2.44 0.96
C VAL A 88 -2.23 3.88 0.52
N ASN A 89 -2.41 4.87 1.39
CA ASN A 89 -2.22 6.28 1.02
C ASN A 89 -0.79 6.57 0.56
N SER A 90 0.23 6.00 1.20
CA SER A 90 1.62 6.12 0.72
C SER A 90 1.80 5.56 -0.69
N LYS A 91 1.15 4.44 -1.02
CA LYS A 91 1.23 3.83 -2.36
C LYS A 91 0.37 4.60 -3.39
N LEU A 92 -0.75 5.19 -2.97
CA LEU A 92 -1.57 6.04 -3.82
C LEU A 92 -0.81 7.30 -4.25
N THR A 93 -0.09 7.95 -3.34
CA THR A 93 0.78 9.08 -3.67
C THR A 93 1.83 8.70 -4.72
N LEU A 94 2.52 7.56 -4.53
CA LEU A 94 3.50 7.06 -5.50
C LEU A 94 2.88 6.70 -6.86
N ALA A 95 1.64 6.22 -6.87
CA ALA A 95 0.91 5.92 -8.09
C ALA A 95 0.54 7.21 -8.84
N ALA A 96 0.10 8.24 -8.12
CA ALA A 96 -0.20 9.56 -8.69
C ALA A 96 1.03 10.20 -9.34
N GLU A 97 2.19 10.16 -8.67
CA GLU A 97 3.48 10.64 -9.22
C GLU A 97 3.86 9.93 -10.56
N LYS A 98 3.31 8.74 -10.80
CA LYS A 98 3.54 7.94 -12.01
C LYS A 98 2.39 8.03 -13.03
N ASN A 99 1.47 8.97 -12.84
CA ASN A 99 0.26 9.13 -13.66
C ASN A 99 -0.59 7.84 -13.76
N ILE A 100 -0.69 7.10 -12.65
CA ILE A 100 -1.51 5.90 -12.53
C ILE A 100 -2.82 6.26 -11.83
N ARG A 101 -3.94 6.08 -12.50
CA ARG A 101 -5.25 6.26 -11.87
C ARG A 101 -5.51 5.12 -10.89
N VAL A 102 -5.94 5.45 -9.67
CA VAL A 102 -6.26 4.44 -8.67
C VAL A 102 -7.72 4.60 -8.22
N LYS A 103 -8.45 3.50 -8.21
CA LYS A 103 -9.77 3.40 -7.57
C LYS A 103 -9.63 2.44 -6.41
N ALA A 104 -9.83 2.94 -5.21
CA ALA A 104 -9.65 2.13 -4.03
C ALA A 104 -10.88 2.23 -3.12
N GLU A 105 -11.36 1.09 -2.68
CA GLU A 105 -12.47 0.95 -1.75
C GLU A 105 -12.07 -0.06 -0.67
N ALA A 106 -12.15 0.34 0.59
CA ALA A 106 -11.80 -0.54 1.69
C ALA A 106 -12.66 -0.26 2.92
N LYS A 107 -13.26 -1.32 3.45
CA LYS A 107 -14.04 -1.31 4.71
C LYS A 107 -13.51 -2.40 5.62
N ILE A 108 -12.67 -2.03 6.55
CA ILE A 108 -12.02 -2.98 7.47
C ILE A 108 -12.10 -2.49 8.91
N PRO A 109 -12.14 -3.39 9.90
CA PRO A 109 -12.16 -3.00 11.31
C PRO A 109 -10.92 -2.23 11.72
N VAL A 110 -11.05 -1.41 12.75
CA VAL A 110 -9.94 -0.66 13.38
C VAL A 110 -8.76 -1.58 13.73
N SER A 111 -9.05 -2.80 14.16
CA SER A 111 -8.04 -3.82 14.48
C SER A 111 -8.31 -5.09 13.68
N LEU A 112 -7.26 -5.60 13.04
CA LEU A 112 -7.21 -6.92 12.43
C LEU A 112 -6.29 -7.82 13.28
N PHE A 113 -6.58 -9.12 13.35
CA PHE A 113 -5.68 -10.09 13.98
C PHE A 113 -4.44 -10.42 13.11
N ILE A 114 -4.28 -9.71 12.01
CA ILE A 114 -3.09 -9.77 11.16
C ILE A 114 -2.15 -8.66 11.62
N PRO A 115 -0.91 -8.98 12.06
CA PRO A 115 0.10 -7.99 12.39
C PRO A 115 0.33 -6.99 11.27
N ALA A 116 0.58 -5.75 11.65
CA ALA A 116 0.83 -4.65 10.75
C ALA A 116 1.93 -4.95 9.71
N VAL A 117 2.99 -5.63 10.13
CA VAL A 117 4.11 -6.02 9.24
C VAL A 117 3.64 -6.97 8.13
N ASP A 118 2.78 -7.92 8.45
CA ASP A 118 2.28 -8.87 7.46
C ASP A 118 1.29 -8.20 6.49
N LEU A 119 0.47 -7.27 6.97
CA LEU A 119 -0.36 -6.41 6.11
C LEU A 119 0.51 -5.56 5.17
N CYS A 120 1.57 -4.92 5.69
CA CYS A 120 2.53 -4.18 4.88
C CYS A 120 3.15 -5.05 3.77
N ILE A 121 3.53 -6.28 4.09
CA ILE A 121 4.10 -7.21 3.12
C ILE A 121 3.08 -7.53 2.03
N VAL A 122 1.85 -7.87 2.38
CA VAL A 122 0.84 -8.27 1.39
C VAL A 122 0.39 -7.07 0.56
N VAL A 123 -0.13 -6.03 1.20
CA VAL A 123 -0.72 -4.87 0.51
C VAL A 123 0.35 -4.09 -0.27
N GLY A 124 1.50 -3.85 0.37
CA GLY A 124 2.61 -3.11 -0.24
C GLY A 124 3.14 -3.82 -1.49
N ASN A 125 3.43 -5.14 -1.41
CA ASN A 125 3.93 -5.86 -2.60
C ASN A 125 2.86 -6.02 -3.70
N LEU A 126 1.57 -6.13 -3.35
CA LEU A 126 0.50 -6.15 -4.36
C LEU A 126 0.44 -4.84 -5.14
N LEU A 127 0.46 -3.70 -4.44
CA LEU A 127 0.42 -2.38 -5.06
C LEU A 127 1.72 -2.09 -5.83
N ASP A 128 2.89 -2.47 -5.32
CA ASP A 128 4.16 -2.32 -6.04
C ASP A 128 4.14 -3.12 -7.36
N ASN A 129 3.69 -4.37 -7.33
CA ASN A 129 3.56 -5.19 -8.53
C ASN A 129 2.55 -4.59 -9.54
N ALA A 130 1.44 -4.06 -9.05
CA ALA A 130 0.44 -3.40 -9.88
C ALA A 130 0.99 -2.13 -10.55
N MET A 131 1.70 -1.28 -9.82
CA MET A 131 2.35 -0.09 -10.35
C MET A 131 3.42 -0.45 -11.38
N ASP A 132 4.27 -1.43 -11.09
CA ASP A 132 5.30 -1.90 -12.01
C ASP A 132 4.71 -2.39 -13.36
N ALA A 133 3.56 -3.06 -13.31
CA ALA A 133 2.88 -3.51 -14.52
C ALA A 133 2.22 -2.34 -15.29
N CYS A 134 1.65 -1.37 -14.58
CA CYS A 134 1.02 -0.20 -15.19
C CYS A 134 2.04 0.70 -15.91
N ILE A 135 3.25 0.86 -15.38
CA ILE A 135 4.28 1.73 -15.98
C ILE A 135 4.69 1.25 -17.38
N GLU A 136 4.54 -0.04 -17.68
CA GLU A 136 4.80 -0.58 -19.03
C GLU A 136 3.76 -0.13 -20.07
N LEU A 137 2.65 0.52 -19.65
CA LEU A 137 1.56 0.99 -20.50
C LEU A 137 1.62 2.51 -20.73
N PRO A 138 0.98 3.02 -21.81
CA PRO A 138 0.72 4.45 -21.96
C PRO A 138 -0.08 5.02 -20.78
N GLU A 139 0.20 6.26 -20.39
CA GLU A 139 -0.40 6.88 -19.21
C GLU A 139 -1.94 6.80 -19.16
N PRO A 140 -2.69 7.08 -20.26
CA PRO A 140 -4.15 7.01 -20.22
C PRO A 140 -4.72 5.62 -19.89
N GLU A 141 -3.93 4.57 -20.08
CA GLU A 141 -4.34 3.19 -19.85
C GLU A 141 -4.00 2.68 -18.44
N ARG A 142 -3.19 3.44 -17.67
CA ARG A 142 -2.73 3.05 -16.34
C ARG A 142 -3.86 3.13 -15.33
N LEU A 143 -4.31 1.98 -14.84
CA LEU A 143 -5.37 1.89 -13.83
C LEU A 143 -5.08 0.79 -12.82
N ILE A 144 -5.22 1.12 -11.55
CA ILE A 144 -5.22 0.16 -10.44
C ILE A 144 -6.58 0.24 -9.72
N ARG A 145 -7.12 -0.91 -9.36
CA ARG A 145 -8.28 -1.02 -8.47
C ARG A 145 -7.88 -1.82 -7.24
N LEU A 146 -8.18 -1.28 -6.08
CA LEU A 146 -8.00 -1.95 -4.81
C LEU A 146 -9.38 -2.09 -4.15
N TYR A 147 -9.69 -3.29 -3.71
CA TYR A 147 -10.86 -3.56 -2.91
C TYR A 147 -10.48 -4.38 -1.69
N ALA A 148 -10.93 -3.97 -0.49
CA ALA A 148 -10.68 -4.70 0.74
C ALA A 148 -11.88 -4.64 1.68
N GLU A 149 -12.27 -5.81 2.22
CA GLU A 149 -13.35 -5.91 3.18
C GLU A 149 -13.18 -7.12 4.11
N MET A 150 -13.99 -7.18 5.16
CA MET A 150 -14.17 -8.40 5.93
C MET A 150 -15.29 -9.24 5.36
N LYS A 151 -15.00 -10.49 5.00
CA LYS A 151 -15.98 -11.53 4.66
C LYS A 151 -16.10 -12.52 5.81
N GLY A 152 -17.02 -12.23 6.72
CA GLY A 152 -17.11 -12.96 7.97
C GLY A 152 -15.82 -12.80 8.78
N ARG A 153 -15.12 -13.93 9.06
CA ARG A 153 -13.84 -13.92 9.77
C ARG A 153 -12.59 -13.76 8.87
N TYR A 154 -12.80 -13.55 7.58
CA TYR A 154 -11.70 -13.45 6.64
C TYR A 154 -11.50 -12.01 6.19
N PHE A 155 -10.25 -11.57 6.15
CA PHE A 155 -9.84 -10.38 5.43
C PHE A 155 -9.72 -10.73 3.95
N TYR A 156 -10.53 -10.10 3.12
CA TYR A 156 -10.54 -10.24 1.67
C TYR A 156 -9.95 -9.00 1.03
N LEU A 157 -8.97 -9.19 0.17
CA LEU A 157 -8.26 -8.13 -0.54
C LEU A 157 -8.12 -8.50 -2.01
N VAL A 158 -8.48 -7.58 -2.88
CA VAL A 158 -8.29 -7.71 -4.33
C VAL A 158 -7.52 -6.50 -4.84
N VAL A 159 -6.49 -6.75 -5.61
CA VAL A 159 -5.80 -5.72 -6.39
C VAL A 159 -5.83 -6.13 -7.85
N THR A 160 -6.43 -5.28 -8.68
CA THR A 160 -6.50 -5.46 -10.13
C THR A 160 -5.81 -4.28 -10.81
N ASN A 161 -4.99 -4.55 -11.79
CA ASN A 161 -4.34 -3.51 -12.58
C ASN A 161 -4.47 -3.79 -14.07
N THR A 162 -4.41 -2.72 -14.87
CA THR A 162 -4.20 -2.87 -16.32
C THR A 162 -2.80 -3.41 -16.58
N ALA A 163 -2.69 -4.31 -17.55
CA ALA A 163 -1.45 -4.97 -17.93
C ALA A 163 -1.37 -5.12 -19.44
N GLY A 164 -0.21 -4.83 -20.03
CA GLY A 164 0.05 -5.07 -21.44
C GLY A 164 0.38 -6.52 -21.73
N GLY A 165 -0.12 -7.06 -22.84
CA GLY A 165 0.32 -8.31 -23.41
C GLY A 165 -0.59 -9.52 -23.22
N LYS A 166 -0.33 -10.56 -24.03
CA LYS A 166 -1.08 -11.81 -24.08
C LYS A 166 -1.03 -12.57 -22.75
N LYS A 167 -2.10 -13.31 -22.44
CA LYS A 167 -2.22 -14.22 -21.28
C LYS A 167 -0.92 -14.92 -20.94
N LYS A 168 -0.33 -14.61 -19.78
CA LYS A 168 0.84 -15.35 -19.28
C LYS A 168 0.35 -16.55 -18.49
N LYS A 169 0.68 -17.76 -18.94
CA LYS A 169 0.39 -19.02 -18.24
C LYS A 169 1.23 -19.21 -16.95
N GLU A 170 2.33 -18.48 -16.80
CA GLU A 170 3.21 -18.55 -15.63
C GLU A 170 3.49 -17.14 -15.09
N PHE A 171 3.16 -16.92 -13.83
CA PHE A 171 3.39 -15.67 -13.10
C PHE A 171 4.81 -15.63 -12.50
N ARG A 172 5.83 -15.80 -13.36
CA ARG A 172 7.23 -15.62 -12.96
C ARG A 172 7.72 -14.24 -13.32
N THR A 173 8.34 -13.58 -12.36
CA THR A 173 8.95 -12.26 -12.54
C THR A 173 10.11 -12.35 -13.52
N LYS A 174 10.09 -11.56 -14.59
CA LYS A 174 11.16 -11.46 -15.61
C LYS A 174 12.32 -10.53 -15.20
N LYS A 175 12.24 -9.88 -14.04
CA LYS A 175 13.23 -8.89 -13.62
C LYS A 175 14.39 -9.55 -12.88
N GLY A 176 15.63 -9.09 -13.17
CA GLY A 176 16.89 -9.62 -12.67
C GLY A 176 17.06 -9.62 -11.15
N ALA A 177 18.19 -10.06 -10.65
CA ALA A 177 18.49 -10.30 -9.25
C ALA A 177 18.15 -9.08 -8.35
N GLY A 178 17.00 -9.10 -7.71
CA GLY A 178 16.51 -8.07 -6.79
C GLY A 178 15.01 -7.77 -6.88
N HIS A 179 14.32 -8.07 -7.99
CA HIS A 179 12.92 -7.71 -8.23
C HIS A 179 11.94 -8.90 -8.28
N GLY A 180 12.33 -10.10 -7.89
CA GLY A 180 11.50 -11.32 -8.02
C GLY A 180 10.81 -11.80 -6.75
N PHE A 181 11.00 -11.14 -5.62
CA PHE A 181 10.61 -11.67 -4.31
C PHE A 181 9.23 -11.22 -3.82
N GLY A 182 8.58 -10.25 -4.48
CA GLY A 182 7.29 -9.73 -4.04
C GLY A 182 6.19 -10.79 -3.96
N LEU A 183 6.01 -11.57 -5.02
CA LEU A 183 5.00 -12.63 -5.07
C LEU A 183 5.28 -13.75 -4.05
N SER A 184 6.54 -14.17 -3.92
CA SER A 184 6.92 -15.19 -2.95
C SER A 184 6.75 -14.75 -1.49
N ARG A 185 6.91 -13.45 -1.20
CA ARG A 185 6.63 -12.85 0.11
C ARG A 185 5.14 -12.87 0.42
N ILE A 186 4.28 -12.50 -0.54
CA ILE A 186 2.83 -12.61 -0.41
C ILE A 186 2.44 -14.06 -0.12
N ASP A 187 2.95 -15.01 -0.91
CA ASP A 187 2.66 -16.44 -0.74
C ASP A 187 3.12 -16.97 0.62
N ALA A 188 4.24 -16.47 1.14
CA ALA A 188 4.74 -16.84 2.47
C ALA A 188 3.80 -16.36 3.59
N VAL A 189 3.34 -15.11 3.52
CA VAL A 189 2.38 -14.56 4.49
C VAL A 189 1.05 -15.30 4.40
N VAL A 190 0.51 -15.49 3.18
CA VAL A 190 -0.75 -16.19 2.99
C VAL A 190 -0.70 -17.60 3.58
N ARG A 191 0.37 -18.34 3.35
CA ARG A 191 0.59 -19.67 3.96
C ARG A 191 0.71 -19.63 5.48
N LYS A 192 1.38 -18.61 6.04
CA LYS A 192 1.53 -18.43 7.49
C LYS A 192 0.17 -18.38 8.20
N TYR A 193 -0.83 -17.77 7.55
CA TYR A 193 -2.19 -17.66 8.10
C TYR A 193 -3.15 -18.75 7.62
N GLY A 194 -2.69 -19.74 6.86
CA GLY A 194 -3.58 -20.74 6.25
C GLY A 194 -4.62 -20.11 5.31
N GLY A 195 -4.25 -19.00 4.67
CA GLY A 195 -5.08 -18.27 3.73
C GLY A 195 -4.97 -18.78 2.30
N TYR A 196 -5.61 -18.07 1.38
CA TYR A 196 -5.62 -18.39 -0.04
C TYR A 196 -5.20 -17.17 -0.85
N VAL A 197 -4.49 -17.42 -1.95
CA VAL A 197 -4.16 -16.41 -2.95
C VAL A 197 -4.44 -16.95 -4.34
N THR A 198 -5.18 -16.20 -5.12
CA THR A 198 -5.49 -16.52 -6.52
C THR A 198 -5.00 -15.39 -7.42
N ARG A 199 -4.47 -15.75 -8.58
CA ARG A 199 -4.02 -14.80 -9.59
C ARG A 199 -4.65 -15.12 -10.93
N ALA A 200 -5.23 -14.12 -11.57
CA ALA A 200 -5.84 -14.23 -12.87
C ALA A 200 -5.23 -13.20 -13.82
N SER A 201 -5.00 -13.61 -15.06
CA SER A 201 -4.58 -12.72 -16.14
C SER A 201 -5.58 -12.87 -17.28
N GLU A 202 -6.25 -11.78 -17.59
CA GLU A 202 -7.14 -11.64 -18.74
C GLU A 202 -6.55 -10.64 -19.72
N ASP A 203 -7.14 -10.51 -20.91
CA ASP A 203 -6.64 -9.55 -21.90
C ASP A 203 -6.76 -8.12 -21.35
N GLY A 204 -5.61 -7.47 -21.16
CA GLY A 204 -5.52 -6.11 -20.65
C GLY A 204 -5.60 -5.94 -19.14
N ALA A 205 -5.74 -7.02 -18.33
CA ALA A 205 -5.82 -6.92 -16.88
C ALA A 205 -5.12 -8.07 -16.16
N PHE A 206 -4.63 -7.76 -14.96
CA PHE A 206 -4.11 -8.73 -14.01
C PHE A 206 -4.74 -8.51 -12.65
N SER A 207 -5.22 -9.57 -12.02
CA SER A 207 -5.86 -9.52 -10.71
C SER A 207 -5.20 -10.48 -9.74
N THR A 208 -4.99 -10.03 -8.51
CA THR A 208 -4.60 -10.89 -7.38
C THR A 208 -5.63 -10.74 -6.28
N GLU A 209 -6.19 -11.88 -5.87
CA GLU A 209 -7.12 -12.00 -4.75
C GLU A 209 -6.42 -12.69 -3.59
N VAL A 210 -6.58 -12.15 -2.39
CA VAL A 210 -6.02 -12.69 -1.15
C VAL A 210 -7.12 -12.84 -0.13
N LEU A 211 -7.19 -13.98 0.52
CA LEU A 211 -8.11 -14.28 1.61
C LEU A 211 -7.31 -14.76 2.81
N LEU A 212 -7.32 -13.98 3.90
CA LEU A 212 -6.59 -14.29 5.13
C LEU A 212 -7.56 -14.44 6.30
N PRO A 213 -7.46 -15.51 7.11
CA PRO A 213 -8.14 -15.57 8.39
C PRO A 213 -7.73 -14.38 9.26
N ALA A 214 -8.67 -13.56 9.69
CA ALA A 214 -8.42 -12.31 10.41
C ALA A 214 -9.34 -12.13 11.65
N GLY A 215 -10.12 -13.14 11.98
CA GLY A 215 -10.94 -13.20 13.16
C GLY A 215 -10.39 -14.21 14.17
N ARG A 216 -10.71 -14.04 15.46
CA ARG A 216 -10.50 -15.10 16.46
C ARG A 216 -11.29 -16.34 16.04
N GLU A 217 -10.70 -17.52 16.14
CA GLU A 217 -11.49 -18.74 16.25
C GLU A 217 -12.42 -18.54 17.45
N GLY A 218 -13.74 -18.66 17.19
CA GLY A 218 -14.73 -18.54 18.24
C GLY A 218 -14.34 -19.47 19.38
N GLY A 219 -14.02 -18.90 20.52
CA GLY A 219 -13.83 -19.67 21.72
C GLY A 219 -15.06 -20.52 21.92
N GLN A 220 -14.88 -21.83 22.00
CA GLN A 220 -15.84 -22.68 22.64
C GLN A 220 -16.10 -22.07 24.02
N THR A 221 -17.24 -21.44 24.18
CA THR A 221 -17.85 -21.24 25.46
C THR A 221 -18.17 -22.66 25.96
N GLY A 222 -17.24 -23.23 26.70
CA GLY A 222 -17.55 -24.37 27.56
C GLY A 222 -18.50 -23.88 28.64
N ASP A 223 -19.63 -24.54 28.69
CA ASP A 223 -20.51 -24.57 29.83
C ASP A 223 -19.78 -25.13 31.09
#